data_3f0f9d9eafeeca162d77662998361c97
#
_entry.id   3f0f9d9eafeeca162d77662998361c97
#
_cell.length_a   1.000
_cell.length_b   1.000
_cell.length_c   1.000
_cell.angle_alpha   90.00
_cell.angle_beta   90.00
_cell.angle_gamma   90.00
#
_symmetry.space_group_name_H-M   'P 1'
#
loop_
_entity.id
_entity.type
_entity.pdbx_description
1 polymer ?
#
loop_
_entity_poly.entity_id
_entity_poly.type
_entity_poly.pdbx_seq_one_letter_code
_entity_poly.pdbx_strand_id
1 'polypeptide(L)'
;RSTLFPYTTLFRSYAIAAQTIVEEYGGQLPADYDKLLSLKGIGMYTAGAIGSIAFELQVPAVDGNVLRVLTRLWGDDSDILKDKTKKAMGRRVMEFMPEDRPGDFNQALIELGATVCVPNGQPLCDQCPWDTVCKAYKEDLIDQLPVKTPKKARRIEHKTVFLLECGEQVAIHKRGDKGLLAGLWEFPNEDKKMDAEDIKEWMAEHHMEDAKTKAAGKGKHIFSHVEWHMEGVRISLKTPIQSENYVWVLKKELENTYALPSAFEIFRKIL
;
A
#
# COMPACT_ATOMS: atom_id res chain seq x y z
N ARG A 1 3.24 23.71 -6.43
CA ARG A 1 2.28 23.06 -5.50
C ARG A 1 2.04 21.57 -5.70
N SER A 2 2.67 20.93 -6.70
CA SER A 2 2.44 19.51 -7.01
C SER A 2 3.35 18.53 -6.25
N THR A 3 4.19 18.97 -5.35
CA THR A 3 5.30 18.18 -4.79
C THR A 3 5.12 17.69 -3.36
N LEU A 4 4.00 18.00 -2.70
CA LEU A 4 3.79 17.72 -1.27
C LEU A 4 3.00 16.44 -0.94
N PHE A 5 2.60 15.65 -1.95
CA PHE A 5 1.86 14.42 -1.66
C PHE A 5 2.76 13.19 -1.84
N PRO A 6 2.75 12.26 -0.88
CA PRO A 6 3.42 10.98 -1.07
C PRO A 6 2.83 10.32 -2.31
N TYR A 7 3.64 10.17 -3.36
CA TYR A 7 3.28 9.49 -4.60
C TYR A 7 3.13 7.98 -4.35
N THR A 8 2.26 7.60 -3.43
CA THR A 8 1.87 6.21 -3.29
C THR A 8 1.02 5.81 -4.49
N THR A 9 1.04 4.56 -4.86
CA THR A 9 0.19 4.01 -5.91
C THR A 9 -1.29 4.37 -5.69
N LEU A 10 -1.71 4.49 -4.44
CA LEU A 10 -3.06 4.85 -4.03
C LEU A 10 -3.41 6.30 -4.44
N PHE A 11 -2.54 7.28 -4.13
CA PHE A 11 -2.78 8.68 -4.52
C PHE A 11 -2.82 8.87 -6.03
N ARG A 12 -1.92 8.19 -6.76
CA ARG A 12 -1.95 8.20 -8.22
C ARG A 12 -3.27 7.63 -8.76
N SER A 13 -3.73 6.54 -8.18
CA SER A 13 -5.00 5.93 -8.56
C SER A 13 -6.18 6.86 -8.32
N TYR A 14 -6.22 7.53 -7.16
CA TYR A 14 -7.27 8.50 -6.86
C TYR A 14 -7.22 9.76 -7.75
N ALA A 15 -6.03 10.23 -8.10
CA ALA A 15 -5.90 11.33 -9.05
C ALA A 15 -6.46 10.96 -10.44
N ILE A 16 -6.15 9.75 -10.93
CA ILE A 16 -6.70 9.23 -12.18
C ILE A 16 -8.23 9.08 -12.08
N ALA A 17 -8.74 8.52 -10.97
CA ALA A 17 -10.18 8.39 -10.76
C ALA A 17 -10.87 9.76 -10.77
N ALA A 18 -10.29 10.77 -10.11
CA ALA A 18 -10.82 12.13 -10.10
C ALA A 18 -10.85 12.75 -11.51
N GLN A 19 -9.80 12.54 -12.32
CA GLN A 19 -9.79 12.98 -13.72
C GLN A 19 -10.90 12.29 -14.51
N THR A 20 -11.03 10.97 -14.42
CA THR A 20 -12.10 10.21 -15.07
C THR A 20 -13.49 10.72 -14.66
N ILE A 21 -13.69 11.03 -13.37
CA ILE A 21 -14.98 11.57 -12.87
C ILE A 21 -15.27 12.93 -13.50
N VAL A 22 -14.28 13.79 -13.65
CA VAL A 22 -14.46 15.10 -14.29
C VAL A 22 -14.74 14.96 -15.79
N GLU A 23 -13.96 14.12 -16.48
CA GLU A 23 -13.98 14.00 -17.93
C GLU A 23 -15.19 13.19 -18.44
N GLU A 24 -15.54 12.10 -17.76
CA GLU A 24 -16.58 11.15 -18.24
C GLU A 24 -17.91 11.28 -17.50
N TYR A 25 -17.90 11.81 -16.27
CA TYR A 25 -19.09 11.89 -15.43
C TYR A 25 -19.46 13.32 -15.00
N GLY A 26 -18.87 14.34 -15.63
CA GLY A 26 -19.20 15.75 -15.38
C GLY A 26 -18.89 16.22 -13.96
N GLY A 27 -17.91 15.63 -13.31
CA GLY A 27 -17.47 16.00 -11.95
C GLY A 27 -18.28 15.38 -10.81
N GLN A 28 -19.21 14.47 -11.11
CA GLN A 28 -20.04 13.78 -10.11
C GLN A 28 -19.74 12.27 -10.13
N LEU A 29 -19.72 11.64 -8.95
CA LEU A 29 -19.63 10.19 -8.87
C LEU A 29 -20.86 9.53 -9.51
N PRO A 30 -20.68 8.51 -10.36
CA PRO A 30 -21.81 7.81 -10.97
C PRO A 30 -22.57 6.97 -9.92
N ALA A 31 -23.92 7.11 -9.90
CA ALA A 31 -24.81 6.28 -9.10
C ALA A 31 -25.03 4.89 -9.77
N ASP A 32 -23.94 4.18 -10.01
CA ASP A 32 -23.92 2.88 -10.70
C ASP A 32 -22.74 2.07 -10.19
N TYR A 33 -22.98 0.86 -9.71
CA TYR A 33 -21.95 0.03 -9.08
C TYR A 33 -20.82 -0.36 -10.03
N ASP A 34 -21.13 -0.73 -11.27
CA ASP A 34 -20.14 -1.15 -12.25
C ASP A 34 -19.26 0.02 -12.71
N LYS A 35 -19.87 1.20 -12.87
CA LYS A 35 -19.13 2.43 -13.16
C LYS A 35 -18.25 2.85 -11.98
N LEU A 36 -18.72 2.76 -10.74
CA LEU A 36 -17.88 2.97 -9.56
C LEU A 36 -16.71 1.99 -9.52
N LEU A 37 -16.97 0.71 -9.80
CA LEU A 37 -15.94 -0.33 -9.79
C LEU A 37 -14.89 -0.15 -10.92
N SER A 38 -15.26 0.49 -12.03
CA SER A 38 -14.34 0.80 -13.13
C SER A 38 -13.33 1.90 -12.80
N LEU A 39 -13.61 2.74 -11.81
CA LEU A 39 -12.75 3.84 -11.41
C LEU A 39 -11.43 3.32 -10.77
N LYS A 40 -10.31 3.90 -11.18
CA LYS A 40 -8.99 3.49 -10.74
C LYS A 40 -8.83 3.61 -9.22
N GLY A 41 -8.52 2.51 -8.55
CA GLY A 41 -8.34 2.47 -7.08
C GLY A 41 -9.62 2.23 -6.28
N ILE A 42 -10.78 2.10 -6.94
CA ILE A 42 -12.04 1.71 -6.32
C ILE A 42 -12.23 0.21 -6.52
N GLY A 43 -12.20 -0.53 -5.41
CA GLY A 43 -12.47 -1.97 -5.38
C GLY A 43 -13.92 -2.28 -4.97
N MET A 44 -14.27 -3.57 -4.96
CA MET A 44 -15.63 -4.05 -4.63
C MET A 44 -16.19 -3.47 -3.31
N TYR A 45 -15.36 -3.42 -2.26
CA TYR A 45 -15.77 -2.82 -0.98
C TYR A 45 -16.08 -1.34 -1.12
N THR A 46 -15.16 -0.56 -1.71
CA THR A 46 -15.34 0.89 -1.84
C THR A 46 -16.51 1.22 -2.76
N ALA A 47 -16.67 0.50 -3.88
CA ALA A 47 -17.81 0.67 -4.77
C ALA A 47 -19.12 0.33 -4.07
N GLY A 48 -19.16 -0.75 -3.27
CA GLY A 48 -20.32 -1.13 -2.47
C GLY A 48 -20.66 -0.11 -1.39
N ALA A 49 -19.64 0.40 -0.68
CA ALA A 49 -19.85 1.43 0.35
C ALA A 49 -20.40 2.74 -0.26
N ILE A 50 -19.75 3.24 -1.32
CA ILE A 50 -20.23 4.45 -2.01
C ILE A 50 -21.65 4.22 -2.58
N GLY A 51 -21.85 3.12 -3.29
CA GLY A 51 -23.11 2.79 -3.93
C GLY A 51 -24.27 2.71 -2.93
N SER A 52 -24.06 2.00 -1.82
CA SER A 52 -25.14 1.80 -0.84
C SER A 52 -25.36 3.01 0.08
N ILE A 53 -24.29 3.67 0.53
CA ILE A 53 -24.41 4.75 1.53
C ILE A 53 -24.78 6.10 0.88
N ALA A 54 -24.17 6.41 -0.28
CA ALA A 54 -24.39 7.69 -0.93
C ALA A 54 -25.53 7.68 -1.97
N PHE A 55 -25.80 6.51 -2.56
CA PHE A 55 -26.76 6.38 -3.66
C PHE A 55 -27.89 5.38 -3.37
N GLU A 56 -27.93 4.82 -2.17
CA GLU A 56 -28.97 3.86 -1.75
C GLU A 56 -29.10 2.64 -2.69
N LEU A 57 -28.01 2.32 -3.41
CA LEU A 57 -27.99 1.14 -4.25
C LEU A 57 -27.94 -0.13 -3.41
N GLN A 58 -28.75 -1.13 -3.78
CA GLN A 58 -28.74 -2.44 -3.14
C GLN A 58 -27.51 -3.23 -3.57
N VAL A 59 -26.34 -2.88 -3.02
CA VAL A 59 -25.03 -3.49 -3.32
C VAL A 59 -24.22 -3.74 -2.05
N PRO A 60 -23.45 -4.83 -1.96
CA PRO A 60 -22.77 -5.22 -0.73
C PRO A 60 -21.44 -4.49 -0.54
N ALA A 61 -21.14 -4.05 0.68
CA ALA A 61 -19.87 -3.49 1.10
C ALA A 61 -19.12 -4.49 2.00
N VAL A 62 -18.44 -5.47 1.41
CA VAL A 62 -17.78 -6.57 2.14
C VAL A 62 -16.31 -6.25 2.38
N ASP A 63 -15.99 -5.83 3.61
CA ASP A 63 -14.62 -5.64 4.11
C ASP A 63 -14.15 -6.81 5.00
N GLY A 64 -13.00 -6.66 5.63
CA GLY A 64 -12.48 -7.67 6.56
C GLY A 64 -13.32 -7.86 7.83
N ASN A 65 -14.04 -6.81 8.28
CA ASN A 65 -14.94 -6.88 9.41
C ASN A 65 -16.19 -7.68 9.05
N VAL A 66 -16.80 -7.35 7.92
CA VAL A 66 -17.98 -8.06 7.40
C VAL A 66 -17.65 -9.53 7.13
N LEU A 67 -16.51 -9.83 6.49
CA LEU A 67 -16.08 -11.23 6.28
C LEU A 67 -15.96 -12.01 7.58
N ARG A 68 -15.39 -11.41 8.62
CA ARG A 68 -15.26 -12.05 9.94
C ARG A 68 -16.62 -12.32 10.59
N VAL A 69 -17.50 -11.32 10.57
CA VAL A 69 -18.86 -11.45 11.11
C VAL A 69 -19.60 -12.58 10.41
N LEU A 70 -19.62 -12.58 9.08
CA LEU A 70 -20.37 -13.54 8.29
C LEU A 70 -19.81 -14.97 8.38
N THR A 71 -18.49 -15.13 8.37
CA THR A 71 -17.89 -16.46 8.54
C THR A 71 -18.19 -17.03 9.91
N ARG A 72 -18.17 -16.23 10.96
CA ARG A 72 -18.55 -16.66 12.31
C ARG A 72 -20.06 -16.95 12.40
N LEU A 73 -20.89 -16.07 11.85
CA LEU A 73 -22.36 -16.26 11.84
C LEU A 73 -22.76 -17.59 11.20
N TRP A 74 -22.17 -17.91 10.06
CA TRP A 74 -22.52 -19.12 9.29
C TRP A 74 -21.63 -20.34 9.54
N GLY A 75 -20.58 -20.21 10.38
CA GLY A 75 -19.58 -21.25 10.59
C GLY A 75 -18.83 -21.61 9.29
N ASP A 76 -18.54 -20.64 8.45
CA ASP A 76 -17.92 -20.83 7.14
C ASP A 76 -16.39 -20.79 7.27
N ASP A 77 -15.75 -21.92 6.96
CA ASP A 77 -14.30 -22.11 7.04
C ASP A 77 -13.53 -21.73 5.76
N SER A 78 -14.23 -21.15 4.79
CA SER A 78 -13.61 -20.67 3.55
C SER A 78 -12.60 -19.56 3.82
N ASP A 79 -11.42 -19.67 3.18
CA ASP A 79 -10.36 -18.65 3.31
C ASP A 79 -10.84 -17.29 2.80
N ILE A 80 -10.95 -16.31 3.71
CA ILE A 80 -11.43 -14.96 3.42
C ILE A 80 -10.46 -14.10 2.58
N LEU A 81 -9.24 -14.55 2.37
CA LEU A 81 -8.30 -13.87 1.49
C LEU A 81 -8.56 -14.16 0.00
N LYS A 82 -9.30 -15.23 -0.31
CA LYS A 82 -9.64 -15.60 -1.68
C LYS A 82 -10.77 -14.74 -2.24
N ASP A 83 -10.59 -14.20 -3.44
CA ASP A 83 -11.62 -13.38 -4.10
C ASP A 83 -12.92 -14.15 -4.37
N LYS A 84 -12.83 -15.48 -4.61
CA LYS A 84 -14.01 -16.34 -4.71
C LYS A 84 -14.86 -16.29 -3.45
N THR A 85 -14.22 -16.35 -2.27
CA THR A 85 -14.91 -16.28 -0.97
C THR A 85 -15.56 -14.92 -0.77
N LYS A 86 -14.85 -13.82 -1.05
CA LYS A 86 -15.40 -12.46 -0.93
C LYS A 86 -16.62 -12.26 -1.81
N LYS A 87 -16.55 -12.72 -3.08
CA LYS A 87 -17.67 -12.67 -4.02
C LYS A 87 -18.86 -13.53 -3.57
N ALA A 88 -18.59 -14.71 -3.01
CA ALA A 88 -19.65 -15.58 -2.48
C ALA A 88 -20.35 -14.97 -1.28
N MET A 89 -19.57 -14.39 -0.33
CA MET A 89 -20.11 -13.68 0.83
C MET A 89 -20.93 -12.44 0.41
N GLY A 90 -20.44 -11.66 -0.57
CA GLY A 90 -21.18 -10.54 -1.11
C GLY A 90 -22.55 -10.95 -1.69
N ARG A 91 -22.61 -12.02 -2.49
CA ARG A 91 -23.90 -12.53 -3.01
C ARG A 91 -24.84 -12.96 -1.88
N ARG A 92 -24.30 -13.64 -0.89
CA ARG A 92 -25.10 -14.14 0.24
C ARG A 92 -25.63 -13.00 1.12
N VAL A 93 -24.88 -11.91 1.28
CA VAL A 93 -25.34 -10.70 1.96
C VAL A 93 -26.53 -10.06 1.27
N MET A 94 -26.56 -10.08 -0.07
CA MET A 94 -27.66 -9.53 -0.85
C MET A 94 -29.02 -10.20 -0.57
N GLU A 95 -29.03 -11.46 -0.15
CA GLU A 95 -30.24 -12.21 0.20
C GLU A 95 -30.95 -11.65 1.44
N PHE A 96 -30.23 -10.90 2.28
CA PHE A 96 -30.71 -10.35 3.55
C PHE A 96 -30.73 -8.82 3.56
N MET A 97 -30.22 -8.18 2.51
CA MET A 97 -30.12 -6.72 2.44
C MET A 97 -31.49 -6.10 2.23
N PRO A 98 -31.92 -5.15 3.11
CA PRO A 98 -33.19 -4.46 2.91
C PRO A 98 -33.11 -3.53 1.69
N GLU A 99 -34.25 -3.41 0.98
CA GLU A 99 -34.33 -2.59 -0.23
C GLU A 99 -34.33 -1.08 0.10
N ASP A 100 -34.92 -0.72 1.23
CA ASP A 100 -35.14 0.67 1.66
C ASP A 100 -33.99 1.30 2.43
N ARG A 101 -33.06 0.46 2.97
CA ARG A 101 -31.95 0.94 3.82
C ARG A 101 -30.65 0.16 3.59
N PRO A 102 -30.17 0.01 2.37
CA PRO A 102 -28.98 -0.80 2.08
C PRO A 102 -27.69 -0.20 2.68
N GLY A 103 -27.58 1.13 2.73
CA GLY A 103 -26.46 1.82 3.34
C GLY A 103 -26.36 1.59 4.84
N ASP A 104 -27.46 1.71 5.56
CA ASP A 104 -27.52 1.45 7.01
C ASP A 104 -27.18 -0.01 7.33
N PHE A 105 -27.67 -0.94 6.52
CA PHE A 105 -27.38 -2.36 6.68
C PHE A 105 -25.89 -2.66 6.52
N ASN A 106 -25.23 -2.13 5.49
CA ASN A 106 -23.80 -2.28 5.29
C ASN A 106 -23.00 -1.63 6.44
N GLN A 107 -23.39 -0.43 6.89
CA GLN A 107 -22.73 0.23 8.02
C GLN A 107 -22.89 -0.59 9.31
N ALA A 108 -24.09 -1.08 9.61
CA ALA A 108 -24.34 -1.93 10.78
C ALA A 108 -23.46 -3.19 10.78
N LEU A 109 -23.26 -3.84 9.63
CA LEU A 109 -22.38 -4.99 9.51
C LEU A 109 -20.91 -4.66 9.78
N ILE A 110 -20.46 -3.52 9.25
CA ILE A 110 -19.07 -3.05 9.45
C ILE A 110 -18.87 -2.71 10.94
N GLU A 111 -19.79 -1.98 11.55
CA GLU A 111 -19.73 -1.58 12.96
C GLU A 111 -19.81 -2.79 13.90
N LEU A 112 -20.70 -3.74 13.62
CA LEU A 112 -20.77 -4.99 14.39
C LEU A 112 -19.42 -5.71 14.41
N GLY A 113 -18.73 -5.74 13.25
CA GLY A 113 -17.39 -6.29 13.18
C GLY A 113 -16.35 -5.44 13.92
N ALA A 114 -16.44 -4.14 13.89
CA ALA A 114 -15.47 -3.24 14.52
C ALA A 114 -15.61 -3.18 16.05
N THR A 115 -16.83 -3.26 16.59
CA THR A 115 -17.13 -2.95 18.01
C THR A 115 -17.50 -4.18 18.83
N VAL A 116 -18.18 -5.15 18.27
CA VAL A 116 -18.70 -6.34 18.97
C VAL A 116 -17.95 -7.61 18.58
N CYS A 117 -17.98 -7.95 17.30
CA CYS A 117 -17.32 -9.15 16.76
C CYS A 117 -15.85 -8.85 16.41
N VAL A 118 -15.07 -8.40 17.39
CA VAL A 118 -13.71 -7.90 17.21
C VAL A 118 -12.71 -8.96 16.71
N PRO A 119 -11.61 -8.52 16.02
CA PRO A 119 -10.62 -9.44 15.45
C PRO A 119 -9.61 -9.99 16.47
N ASN A 120 -9.37 -9.23 17.55
CA ASN A 120 -8.35 -9.55 18.56
C ASN A 120 -8.99 -9.58 19.94
N GLY A 121 -8.60 -10.55 20.75
CA GLY A 121 -9.21 -10.78 22.06
C GLY A 121 -10.59 -11.42 21.98
N GLN A 122 -11.30 -11.43 23.11
CA GLN A 122 -12.63 -12.04 23.19
C GLN A 122 -13.70 -11.13 22.57
N PRO A 123 -14.46 -11.57 21.58
CA PRO A 123 -15.61 -10.80 21.09
C PRO A 123 -16.69 -10.66 22.17
N LEU A 124 -17.49 -9.61 22.08
CA LEU A 124 -18.59 -9.33 23.00
C LEU A 124 -19.85 -10.07 22.56
N CYS A 125 -19.81 -11.41 22.57
CA CYS A 125 -20.89 -12.25 22.03
C CYS A 125 -22.21 -12.05 22.77
N ASP A 126 -22.19 -11.80 24.08
CA ASP A 126 -23.39 -11.53 24.90
C ASP A 126 -24.08 -10.20 24.54
N GLN A 127 -23.40 -9.30 23.83
CA GLN A 127 -23.95 -8.05 23.33
C GLN A 127 -24.28 -8.10 21.84
N CYS A 128 -24.05 -9.25 21.19
CA CYS A 128 -24.25 -9.43 19.77
C CYS A 128 -25.75 -9.69 19.47
N PRO A 129 -26.38 -8.93 18.56
CA PRO A 129 -27.80 -9.18 18.22
C PRO A 129 -28.02 -10.55 17.53
N TRP A 130 -26.96 -11.24 17.16
CA TRP A 130 -26.99 -12.54 16.51
C TRP A 130 -26.45 -13.70 17.37
N ASP A 131 -26.31 -13.51 18.69
CA ASP A 131 -25.80 -14.54 19.61
C ASP A 131 -26.60 -15.86 19.49
N THR A 132 -27.94 -15.76 19.42
CA THR A 132 -28.86 -16.89 19.34
C THR A 132 -28.82 -17.65 18.01
N VAL A 133 -28.27 -17.08 16.95
CA VAL A 133 -28.21 -17.70 15.61
C VAL A 133 -26.75 -17.91 15.14
N CYS A 134 -25.77 -17.35 15.85
CA CYS A 134 -24.36 -17.43 15.48
C CYS A 134 -23.81 -18.85 15.66
N LYS A 135 -23.41 -19.46 14.54
CA LYS A 135 -22.90 -20.84 14.55
C LYS A 135 -21.56 -20.93 15.27
N ALA A 136 -20.63 -19.98 15.03
CA ALA A 136 -19.34 -19.98 15.68
C ALA A 136 -19.42 -19.84 17.21
N TYR A 137 -20.41 -19.09 17.72
CA TYR A 137 -20.64 -18.96 19.17
C TYR A 137 -21.19 -20.25 19.77
N LYS A 138 -22.16 -20.89 19.08
CA LYS A 138 -22.78 -22.14 19.54
C LYS A 138 -21.84 -23.35 19.52
N GLU A 139 -20.93 -23.38 18.54
CA GLU A 139 -20.06 -24.54 18.28
C GLU A 139 -18.60 -24.30 18.71
N ASP A 140 -18.34 -23.22 19.45
CA ASP A 140 -16.98 -22.84 19.94
C ASP A 140 -15.93 -22.71 18.82
N LEU A 141 -16.32 -22.07 17.70
CA LEU A 141 -15.46 -21.85 16.54
C LEU A 141 -14.89 -20.42 16.44
N ILE A 142 -15.10 -19.60 17.47
CA ILE A 142 -14.72 -18.16 17.44
C ILE A 142 -13.24 -17.95 17.12
N ASP A 143 -12.36 -18.73 17.76
CA ASP A 143 -10.91 -18.62 17.58
C ASP A 143 -10.41 -19.25 16.27
N GLN A 144 -11.21 -20.11 15.64
CA GLN A 144 -10.89 -20.78 14.39
C GLN A 144 -11.32 -19.93 13.18
N LEU A 145 -12.28 -19.00 13.37
CA LEU A 145 -12.88 -18.20 12.30
C LEU A 145 -12.60 -16.71 12.49
N PRO A 146 -12.29 -16.00 11.42
CA PRO A 146 -12.22 -16.43 10.01
C PRO A 146 -10.92 -17.15 9.65
N VAL A 147 -10.99 -18.11 8.74
CA VAL A 147 -9.81 -18.76 8.19
C VAL A 147 -9.05 -17.81 7.26
N LYS A 148 -7.73 -17.72 7.44
CA LYS A 148 -6.83 -16.93 6.61
C LYS A 148 -5.59 -17.76 6.26
N THR A 149 -5.40 -18.04 4.99
CA THR A 149 -4.14 -18.65 4.55
C THR A 149 -2.97 -17.73 4.93
N PRO A 150 -1.89 -18.24 5.54
CA PRO A 150 -0.71 -17.45 5.84
C PRO A 150 -0.19 -16.77 4.58
N LYS A 151 0.13 -15.48 4.68
CA LYS A 151 0.75 -14.76 3.57
C LYS A 151 2.10 -15.40 3.25
N LYS A 152 2.41 -15.55 1.97
CA LYS A 152 3.76 -15.94 1.54
C LYS A 152 4.79 -15.00 2.17
N ALA A 153 5.92 -15.54 2.57
CA ALA A 153 7.05 -14.74 3.04
C ALA A 153 7.40 -13.67 2.01
N ARG A 154 7.73 -12.46 2.48
CA ARG A 154 8.19 -11.41 1.58
C ARG A 154 9.51 -11.81 0.94
N ARG A 155 9.68 -11.47 -0.33
CA ARG A 155 10.99 -11.58 -0.99
C ARG A 155 11.92 -10.54 -0.38
N ILE A 156 13.09 -10.97 0.08
CA ILE A 156 14.13 -10.06 0.55
C ILE A 156 14.99 -9.66 -0.65
N GLU A 157 15.14 -8.36 -0.85
CA GLU A 157 16.01 -7.76 -1.85
C GLU A 157 17.08 -6.96 -1.13
N HIS A 158 18.32 -7.19 -1.50
CA HIS A 158 19.46 -6.45 -1.00
C HIS A 158 19.80 -5.32 -1.96
N LYS A 159 20.11 -4.15 -1.41
CA LYS A 159 20.51 -2.98 -2.19
C LYS A 159 21.73 -2.31 -1.58
N THR A 160 22.63 -1.86 -2.43
CA THR A 160 23.69 -0.91 -2.07
C THR A 160 23.27 0.46 -2.58
N VAL A 161 23.14 1.43 -1.68
CA VAL A 161 22.69 2.79 -1.96
C VAL A 161 23.89 3.73 -1.91
N PHE A 162 24.12 4.48 -2.99
CA PHE A 162 25.23 5.42 -3.09
C PHE A 162 24.78 6.86 -2.86
N LEU A 163 25.33 7.49 -1.83
CA LEU A 163 25.18 8.91 -1.58
C LEU A 163 26.37 9.64 -2.24
N LEU A 164 26.19 10.01 -3.51
CA LEU A 164 27.20 10.77 -4.24
C LEU A 164 27.07 12.24 -3.87
N GLU A 165 28.04 12.77 -3.16
CA GLU A 165 28.02 14.14 -2.64
C GLU A 165 29.13 14.99 -3.25
N CYS A 166 28.77 16.24 -3.61
CA CYS A 166 29.72 17.27 -4.01
C CYS A 166 29.33 18.61 -3.30
N GLY A 167 29.99 18.93 -2.21
CA GLY A 167 29.63 20.06 -1.37
C GLY A 167 28.20 19.96 -0.86
N GLU A 168 27.35 20.95 -1.20
CA GLU A 168 25.93 21.01 -0.84
C GLU A 168 25.02 20.26 -1.82
N GLN A 169 25.58 19.62 -2.83
CA GLN A 169 24.82 18.87 -3.83
C GLN A 169 24.92 17.35 -3.59
N VAL A 170 23.88 16.67 -4.02
CA VAL A 170 23.80 15.18 -4.03
C VAL A 170 23.18 14.72 -5.35
N ALA A 171 23.65 13.58 -5.85
CA ALA A 171 23.10 12.99 -7.05
C ALA A 171 21.85 12.17 -6.73
N ILE A 172 20.83 12.34 -7.54
CA ILE A 172 19.63 11.50 -7.57
C ILE A 172 19.32 11.08 -9.00
N HIS A 173 18.54 10.02 -9.17
CA HIS A 173 18.01 9.66 -10.47
C HIS A 173 16.53 9.34 -10.40
N LYS A 174 15.85 9.37 -11.53
CA LYS A 174 14.42 9.08 -11.62
C LYS A 174 14.21 7.61 -12.02
N ARG A 175 13.44 6.89 -11.23
CA ARG A 175 13.06 5.50 -11.55
C ARG A 175 12.24 5.45 -12.84
N GLY A 176 12.38 4.36 -13.57
CA GLY A 176 11.57 4.11 -14.76
C GLY A 176 10.06 4.06 -14.46
N ASP A 177 9.25 4.07 -15.51
CA ASP A 177 7.78 4.17 -15.41
C ASP A 177 7.09 2.89 -14.95
N LYS A 178 7.83 1.80 -14.78
CA LYS A 178 7.30 0.48 -14.37
C LYS A 178 8.00 -0.03 -13.11
N GLY A 179 7.30 -0.89 -12.37
CA GLY A 179 7.83 -1.54 -11.17
C GLY A 179 7.54 -0.79 -9.87
N LEU A 180 8.22 -1.21 -8.82
CA LEU A 180 8.05 -0.66 -7.48
C LEU A 180 8.57 0.78 -7.43
N LEU A 181 7.77 1.71 -6.88
CA LEU A 181 8.10 3.14 -6.78
C LEU A 181 8.37 3.82 -8.14
N ALA A 182 7.74 3.35 -9.22
CA ALA A 182 7.92 3.86 -10.58
C ALA A 182 7.71 5.39 -10.67
N GLY A 183 8.59 6.07 -11.41
CA GLY A 183 8.56 7.52 -11.66
C GLY A 183 8.92 8.39 -10.46
N LEU A 184 9.30 7.83 -9.31
CA LEU A 184 9.84 8.57 -8.16
C LEU A 184 11.35 8.75 -8.29
N TRP A 185 11.88 9.67 -7.51
CA TRP A 185 13.32 9.90 -7.40
C TRP A 185 13.95 8.98 -6.37
N GLU A 186 15.20 8.60 -6.58
CA GLU A 186 15.97 7.81 -5.62
C GLU A 186 17.46 8.17 -5.67
N PHE A 187 18.21 7.77 -4.65
CA PHE A 187 19.66 7.79 -4.73
C PHE A 187 20.13 6.69 -5.68
N PRO A 188 21.26 6.88 -6.41
CA PRO A 188 21.89 5.83 -7.16
C PRO A 188 22.01 4.55 -6.31
N ASN A 189 21.65 3.40 -6.85
CA ASN A 189 21.69 2.15 -6.11
C ASN A 189 21.82 0.94 -7.03
N GLU A 190 22.35 -0.15 -6.48
CA GLU A 190 22.44 -1.45 -7.12
C GLU A 190 21.58 -2.48 -6.41
N ASP A 191 20.94 -3.36 -7.17
CA ASP A 191 20.07 -4.43 -6.67
C ASP A 191 20.85 -5.63 -6.15
N LYS A 192 21.94 -5.36 -5.44
CA LYS A 192 22.80 -6.37 -4.77
C LYS A 192 23.43 -5.80 -3.51
N LYS A 193 23.82 -6.67 -2.60
CA LYS A 193 24.74 -6.33 -1.54
C LYS A 193 26.16 -6.36 -2.11
N MET A 194 26.85 -5.22 -2.08
CA MET A 194 28.20 -5.04 -2.58
C MET A 194 29.20 -5.08 -1.43
N ASP A 195 30.31 -5.74 -1.65
CA ASP A 195 31.47 -5.65 -0.77
C ASP A 195 32.40 -4.49 -1.16
N ALA A 196 33.55 -4.38 -0.50
CA ALA A 196 34.47 -3.27 -0.74
C ALA A 196 35.12 -3.33 -2.15
N GLU A 197 35.24 -4.51 -2.72
CA GLU A 197 35.83 -4.74 -4.04
C GLU A 197 34.82 -4.40 -5.13
N ASP A 198 33.58 -4.90 -5.02
CA ASP A 198 32.46 -4.52 -5.85
C ASP A 198 32.28 -2.98 -5.91
N ILE A 199 32.36 -2.31 -4.74
CA ILE A 199 32.21 -0.83 -4.67
C ILE A 199 33.34 -0.13 -5.42
N LYS A 200 34.59 -0.62 -5.32
CA LYS A 200 35.73 -0.06 -6.07
C LYS A 200 35.55 -0.24 -7.58
N GLU A 201 35.10 -1.42 -8.02
CA GLU A 201 34.83 -1.68 -9.43
C GLU A 201 33.73 -0.75 -9.93
N TRP A 202 32.61 -0.64 -9.18
CA TRP A 202 31.52 0.26 -9.52
C TRP A 202 31.99 1.72 -9.61
N MET A 203 32.86 2.16 -8.70
CA MET A 203 33.44 3.50 -8.74
C MET A 203 34.32 3.71 -9.97
N ALA A 204 35.10 2.72 -10.37
CA ALA A 204 35.93 2.78 -11.57
C ALA A 204 35.08 2.88 -12.85
N GLU A 205 34.03 2.08 -12.95
CA GLU A 205 33.07 2.14 -14.06
C GLU A 205 32.39 3.52 -14.21
N HIS A 206 32.27 4.24 -13.09
CA HIS A 206 31.63 5.56 -13.05
C HIS A 206 32.65 6.73 -12.95
N HIS A 207 33.93 6.48 -13.19
CA HIS A 207 35.01 7.47 -13.17
C HIS A 207 35.13 8.22 -11.83
N MET A 208 35.07 7.46 -10.71
CA MET A 208 35.15 7.98 -9.34
C MET A 208 36.30 7.37 -8.53
N GLU A 209 37.34 6.85 -9.14
CA GLU A 209 38.41 6.07 -8.50
C GLU A 209 39.12 6.87 -7.38
N ASP A 210 39.24 8.17 -7.56
CA ASP A 210 39.92 9.06 -6.61
C ASP A 210 39.02 9.55 -5.46
N ALA A 211 37.76 9.18 -5.44
CA ALA A 211 36.80 9.66 -4.44
C ALA A 211 36.94 8.89 -3.12
N LYS A 212 36.68 9.61 -2.00
CA LYS A 212 36.68 9.01 -0.67
C LYS A 212 35.34 8.35 -0.39
N THR A 213 35.39 7.12 0.12
CA THR A 213 34.21 6.37 0.54
C THR A 213 34.07 6.29 2.05
N LYS A 214 32.84 6.27 2.55
CA LYS A 214 32.49 6.05 3.95
C LYS A 214 31.17 5.30 4.03
N ALA A 215 31.04 4.37 4.99
CA ALA A 215 29.74 3.75 5.27
C ALA A 215 28.71 4.82 5.67
N ALA A 216 27.50 4.71 5.08
CA ALA A 216 26.39 5.63 5.31
C ALA A 216 25.19 4.95 6.01
N GLY A 217 25.48 3.92 6.80
CA GLY A 217 24.47 3.22 7.59
C GLY A 217 23.74 2.13 6.83
N LYS A 218 22.76 1.52 7.52
CA LYS A 218 21.95 0.43 6.99
C LYS A 218 20.47 0.79 7.18
N GLY A 219 19.65 0.46 6.20
CA GLY A 219 18.22 0.70 6.19
C GLY A 219 17.44 -0.57 5.87
N LYS A 220 16.23 -0.62 6.39
CA LYS A 220 15.25 -1.66 6.04
C LYS A 220 13.93 -1.00 5.70
N HIS A 221 13.32 -1.39 4.59
CA HIS A 221 11.98 -0.94 4.24
C HIS A 221 11.09 -2.10 3.81
N ILE A 222 9.85 -2.11 4.29
CA ILE A 222 8.92 -3.22 4.10
C ILE A 222 7.79 -2.77 3.21
N PHE A 223 7.67 -3.40 2.04
CA PHE A 223 6.52 -3.30 1.15
C PHE A 223 5.57 -4.48 1.34
N SER A 224 4.45 -4.49 0.66
CA SER A 224 3.45 -5.56 0.78
C SER A 224 4.01 -6.97 0.47
N HIS A 225 4.89 -7.08 -0.53
CA HIS A 225 5.40 -8.37 -1.05
C HIS A 225 6.93 -8.46 -1.12
N VAL A 226 7.62 -7.35 -0.83
CA VAL A 226 9.08 -7.24 -0.89
C VAL A 226 9.57 -6.52 0.36
N GLU A 227 10.76 -6.87 0.81
CA GLU A 227 11.48 -6.23 1.89
C GLU A 227 12.87 -5.84 1.40
N TRP A 228 13.18 -4.55 1.42
CA TRP A 228 14.51 -4.06 1.06
C TRP A 228 15.42 -4.01 2.27
N HIS A 229 16.59 -4.65 2.15
CA HIS A 229 17.71 -4.53 3.06
C HIS A 229 18.78 -3.70 2.36
N MET A 230 19.02 -2.49 2.83
CA MET A 230 19.85 -1.50 2.17
C MET A 230 21.11 -1.22 2.98
N GLU A 231 22.25 -1.14 2.32
CA GLU A 231 23.51 -0.66 2.89
C GLU A 231 23.93 0.61 2.13
N GLY A 232 24.17 1.70 2.88
CA GLY A 232 24.54 2.98 2.30
C GLY A 232 26.06 3.16 2.22
N VAL A 233 26.51 3.72 1.11
CA VAL A 233 27.90 4.13 0.88
C VAL A 233 27.91 5.60 0.47
N ARG A 234 28.58 6.42 1.25
CA ARG A 234 28.82 7.82 0.93
C ARG A 234 30.07 7.93 0.08
N ILE A 235 29.98 8.63 -1.03
CA ILE A 235 31.10 8.90 -1.96
C ILE A 235 31.22 10.41 -2.10
N SER A 236 32.35 10.98 -1.61
CA SER A 236 32.61 12.40 -1.62
C SER A 236 33.45 12.78 -2.83
N LEU A 237 32.88 13.61 -3.69
CA LEU A 237 33.46 14.06 -4.94
C LEU A 237 33.93 15.51 -4.85
N LYS A 238 34.97 15.87 -5.59
CA LYS A 238 35.45 17.27 -5.71
C LYS A 238 34.63 18.08 -6.70
N THR A 239 34.12 17.42 -7.74
CA THR A 239 33.29 18.00 -8.80
C THR A 239 32.13 17.04 -9.13
N PRO A 240 30.95 17.55 -9.50
CA PRO A 240 29.86 16.72 -9.96
C PRO A 240 30.28 15.93 -11.20
N ILE A 241 29.99 14.61 -11.21
CA ILE A 241 30.17 13.80 -12.42
C ILE A 241 29.07 14.15 -13.42
N GLN A 242 29.46 14.32 -14.68
CA GLN A 242 28.51 14.43 -15.78
C GLN A 242 28.01 13.04 -16.15
N SER A 243 26.72 12.82 -16.02
CA SER A 243 26.04 11.58 -16.41
C SER A 243 24.61 11.90 -16.82
N GLU A 244 24.14 11.29 -17.87
CA GLU A 244 22.74 11.36 -18.26
C GLU A 244 21.80 10.66 -17.25
N ASN A 245 22.36 9.80 -16.42
CA ASN A 245 21.62 9.02 -15.42
C ASN A 245 21.38 9.75 -14.10
N TYR A 246 22.14 10.83 -13.82
CA TYR A 246 22.08 11.51 -12.51
C TYR A 246 21.76 12.98 -12.67
N VAL A 247 20.91 13.48 -11.77
CA VAL A 247 20.64 14.90 -11.58
C VAL A 247 21.25 15.35 -10.27
N TRP A 248 22.11 16.37 -10.32
CA TRP A 248 22.70 16.99 -9.13
C TRP A 248 21.78 18.05 -8.58
N VAL A 249 21.36 17.88 -7.34
CA VAL A 249 20.39 18.74 -6.66
C VAL A 249 20.95 19.20 -5.32
N LEU A 250 20.49 20.36 -4.84
CA LEU A 250 20.87 20.80 -3.50
C LEU A 250 20.22 19.90 -2.45
N LYS A 251 20.95 19.53 -1.40
CA LYS A 251 20.45 18.69 -0.31
C LYS A 251 19.13 19.21 0.28
N LYS A 252 19.00 20.53 0.44
CA LYS A 252 17.77 21.20 0.92
C LYS A 252 16.55 21.01 0.00
N GLU A 253 16.76 20.71 -1.27
CA GLU A 253 15.67 20.52 -2.23
C GLU A 253 15.06 19.12 -2.16
N LEU A 254 15.77 18.16 -1.54
CA LEU A 254 15.27 16.78 -1.36
C LEU A 254 13.98 16.72 -0.53
N GLU A 255 13.69 17.72 0.29
CA GLU A 255 12.47 17.73 1.10
C GLU A 255 11.25 18.27 0.36
N ASN A 256 11.45 19.28 -0.50
CA ASN A 256 10.35 20.07 -1.02
C ASN A 256 10.17 19.98 -2.54
N THR A 257 11.20 19.56 -3.26
CA THR A 257 11.19 19.58 -4.74
C THR A 257 11.18 18.19 -5.33
N TYR A 258 11.90 17.24 -4.72
CA TYR A 258 12.03 15.89 -5.24
C TYR A 258 11.32 14.87 -4.37
N ALA A 259 10.40 14.11 -4.97
CA ALA A 259 9.63 13.09 -4.27
C ALA A 259 10.48 11.82 -4.04
N LEU A 260 11.28 11.84 -2.98
CA LEU A 260 12.03 10.67 -2.52
C LEU A 260 11.10 9.75 -1.70
N PRO A 261 11.03 8.44 -2.00
CA PRO A 261 10.29 7.49 -1.19
C PRO A 261 10.78 7.42 0.25
N SER A 262 9.86 7.14 1.18
CA SER A 262 10.18 6.92 2.59
C SER A 262 11.19 5.77 2.82
N ALA A 263 11.35 4.88 1.85
CA ALA A 263 12.37 3.84 1.87
C ALA A 263 13.79 4.41 2.01
N PHE A 264 14.05 5.59 1.44
CA PHE A 264 15.35 6.26 1.47
C PHE A 264 15.49 7.30 2.59
N GLU A 265 14.50 7.43 3.46
CA GLU A 265 14.47 8.45 4.53
C GLU A 265 15.68 8.36 5.47
N ILE A 266 16.15 7.13 5.77
CA ILE A 266 17.32 6.95 6.62
C ILE A 266 18.59 7.56 6.00
N PHE A 267 18.70 7.51 4.67
CA PHE A 267 19.84 8.07 3.94
C PHE A 267 19.69 9.58 3.76
N ARG A 268 18.47 10.08 3.55
CA ARG A 268 18.19 11.51 3.47
C ARG A 268 18.54 12.23 4.76
N LYS A 269 18.26 11.65 5.92
CA LYS A 269 18.52 12.26 7.24
C LYS A 269 20.00 12.43 7.59
N ILE A 270 20.89 11.75 6.92
CA ILE A 270 22.32 11.80 7.20
C ILE A 270 23.09 12.66 6.21
N LEU A 271 22.44 13.23 5.21
CA LEU A 271 22.98 14.21 4.26
C LEU A 271 23.02 15.61 4.88
#